data_8bd152192c9bcfefaa83bd757e663350
#
_entry.id   8bd152192c9bcfefaa83bd757e663350
#
_cell.length_a   1.000
_cell.length_b   1.000
_cell.length_c   1.000
_cell.angle_alpha   90.00
_cell.angle_beta   90.00
_cell.angle_gamma   90.00
#
_symmetry.space_group_name_H-M   'P 1'
#
loop_
_entity.id
_entity.type
_entity.pdbx_description
1 polymer ?
#
loop_
_entity_poly.entity_id
_entity_poly.type
_entity_poly.pdbx_seq_one_letter_code
_entity_poly.pdbx_strand_id
1 'polypeptide(L)'
;LNADAIFDIDFNRFVNFHKESGGLVTLFTHPNSHPYDSGLIIADDSHKVLAWLTKEDERPKYYNNRVNAGLHVINPKILENCKFDVESIGKVGTDGKICKVDLDRDLLKPLAGASKMFCYDSPEYVKDMGTPDRFETVRKDFLSGVVKARNLSNPQKTIFLDRDGTINKYVGFLRNIEDFELLPGIAEAIRKINESGYLAIVVTNQPVIARGEVSVEQLAEIHRKMATELGKLGAYVDAIYYCPHHPDKGFEGEIPELKINCNCRKPKPGMILDAEKNYNIDLSASYMIGD
;
A
#
# COMPACT_ATOMS: atom_id res chain seq x y z
N LEU A 1 8.50 -2.96 -17.42
CA LEU A 1 8.69 -1.53 -17.19
C LEU A 1 7.90 -0.73 -18.19
N ASN A 2 7.08 0.21 -17.71
CA ASN A 2 6.48 1.21 -18.58
C ASN A 2 7.55 2.24 -18.98
N ALA A 3 7.60 2.59 -20.25
CA ALA A 3 8.66 3.45 -20.81
C ALA A 3 8.52 4.93 -20.39
N ASP A 4 7.38 5.32 -19.86
CA ASP A 4 7.04 6.68 -19.42
C ASP A 4 7.00 6.83 -17.89
N ALA A 5 7.62 5.91 -17.14
CA ALA A 5 7.73 5.97 -15.71
C ALA A 5 9.17 6.23 -15.25
N ILE A 6 9.33 7.10 -14.24
CA ILE A 6 10.55 7.22 -13.46
C ILE A 6 10.40 6.48 -12.14
N PHE A 7 11.46 5.80 -11.72
CA PHE A 7 11.51 5.09 -10.45
C PHE A 7 12.94 5.09 -9.90
N ASP A 8 13.03 5.01 -8.59
CA ASP A 8 14.28 4.75 -7.86
C ASP A 8 13.95 3.83 -6.68
N ILE A 9 14.30 2.54 -6.83
CA ILE A 9 13.91 1.47 -5.90
C ILE A 9 15.09 0.57 -5.54
N ASP A 10 15.02 -0.09 -4.39
CA ASP A 10 15.92 -1.19 -4.04
C ASP A 10 15.52 -2.48 -4.78
N PHE A 11 16.11 -2.68 -5.96
CA PHE A 11 15.87 -3.88 -6.76
C PHE A 11 16.19 -5.18 -6.04
N ASN A 12 17.14 -5.19 -5.09
CA ASN A 12 17.49 -6.40 -4.36
C ASN A 12 16.33 -6.84 -3.48
N ARG A 13 15.68 -5.90 -2.78
CA ARG A 13 14.49 -6.20 -1.97
C ARG A 13 13.36 -6.75 -2.85
N PHE A 14 13.07 -6.09 -3.96
CA PHE A 14 11.99 -6.49 -4.87
C PHE A 14 12.22 -7.89 -5.48
N VAL A 15 13.44 -8.16 -5.99
CA VAL A 15 13.79 -9.46 -6.57
C VAL A 15 13.85 -10.56 -5.52
N ASN A 16 14.34 -10.26 -4.31
CA ASN A 16 14.37 -11.24 -3.23
C ASN A 16 12.95 -11.62 -2.79
N PHE A 17 12.05 -10.65 -2.65
CA PHE A 17 10.64 -10.92 -2.38
C PHE A 17 10.02 -11.85 -3.45
N HIS A 18 10.29 -11.60 -4.74
CA HIS A 18 9.81 -12.48 -5.82
C HIS A 18 10.32 -13.93 -5.66
N LYS A 19 11.60 -14.11 -5.30
CA LYS A 19 12.17 -15.44 -5.09
C LYS A 19 11.57 -16.16 -3.89
N GLU A 20 11.37 -15.43 -2.79
CA GLU A 20 10.82 -15.94 -1.53
C GLU A 20 9.33 -16.29 -1.65
N SER A 21 8.55 -15.47 -2.36
CA SER A 21 7.12 -15.74 -2.60
C SER A 21 6.87 -16.97 -3.48
N GLY A 22 7.85 -17.39 -4.28
CA GLY A 22 7.72 -18.52 -5.22
C GLY A 22 6.69 -18.30 -6.33
N GLY A 23 6.28 -17.06 -6.54
CA GLY A 23 5.31 -16.68 -7.58
C GLY A 23 5.88 -16.73 -8.98
N LEU A 24 5.00 -16.71 -9.97
CA LEU A 24 5.39 -16.51 -11.37
C LEU A 24 5.44 -15.03 -11.76
N VAL A 25 4.67 -14.20 -11.04
CA VAL A 25 4.62 -12.74 -11.24
C VAL A 25 4.65 -12.06 -9.89
N THR A 26 5.44 -10.99 -9.78
CA THR A 26 5.36 -10.06 -8.66
C THR A 26 5.15 -8.66 -9.20
N LEU A 27 4.05 -8.05 -8.82
CA LEU A 27 3.73 -6.67 -9.12
C LEU A 27 4.41 -5.77 -8.08
N PHE A 28 5.02 -4.67 -8.52
CA PHE A 28 5.39 -3.60 -7.61
C PHE A 28 4.13 -2.75 -7.35
N THR A 29 3.75 -2.62 -6.09
CA THR A 29 2.58 -1.86 -5.67
C THR A 29 2.97 -0.78 -4.67
N HIS A 30 2.30 0.36 -4.74
CA HIS A 30 2.55 1.48 -3.86
C HIS A 30 1.25 2.24 -3.55
N PRO A 31 1.19 2.97 -2.43
CA PRO A 31 0.12 3.93 -2.23
C PRO A 31 0.34 5.16 -3.11
N ASN A 32 -0.76 5.76 -3.59
CA ASN A 32 -0.69 7.01 -4.33
C ASN A 32 -1.81 7.99 -3.94
N SER A 33 -1.73 9.23 -4.46
CA SER A 33 -2.69 10.29 -4.17
C SER A 33 -4.01 10.19 -4.93
N HIS A 34 -4.16 9.23 -5.86
CA HIS A 34 -5.34 9.08 -6.72
C HIS A 34 -5.67 7.60 -6.98
N PRO A 35 -5.83 6.79 -5.91
CA PRO A 35 -6.07 5.35 -6.08
C PRO A 35 -7.38 5.03 -6.79
N TYR A 36 -8.32 5.98 -6.80
CA TYR A 36 -9.65 5.82 -7.40
C TYR A 36 -9.63 5.71 -8.94
N ASP A 37 -8.59 6.19 -9.62
CA ASP A 37 -8.44 6.11 -11.09
C ASP A 37 -7.24 5.25 -11.52
N SER A 38 -6.55 4.64 -10.56
CA SER A 38 -5.38 3.76 -10.79
C SER A 38 -5.78 2.29 -10.86
N GLY A 39 -4.89 1.43 -11.36
CA GLY A 39 -5.03 -0.03 -11.31
C GLY A 39 -4.91 -0.55 -9.89
N LEU A 40 -6.04 -0.83 -9.24
CA LEU A 40 -6.10 -1.25 -7.84
C LEU A 40 -5.81 -2.75 -7.70
N ILE A 41 -4.92 -3.11 -6.77
CA ILE A 41 -4.58 -4.50 -6.46
C ILE A 41 -5.21 -4.91 -5.15
N ILE A 42 -6.05 -5.93 -5.20
CA ILE A 42 -6.60 -6.59 -4.01
C ILE A 42 -5.74 -7.82 -3.72
N ALA A 43 -5.21 -7.90 -2.52
CA ALA A 43 -4.38 -9.01 -2.09
C ALA A 43 -4.70 -9.38 -0.63
N ASP A 44 -4.38 -10.62 -0.27
CA ASP A 44 -4.45 -11.12 1.10
C ASP A 44 -3.22 -10.71 1.93
N ASP A 45 -3.19 -11.12 3.19
CA ASP A 45 -2.11 -10.82 4.14
C ASP A 45 -0.78 -11.49 3.77
N SER A 46 -0.79 -12.50 2.92
CA SER A 46 0.41 -13.12 2.34
C SER A 46 0.90 -12.43 1.06
N HIS A 47 0.34 -11.27 0.74
CA HIS A 47 0.61 -10.49 -0.48
C HIS A 47 0.21 -11.18 -1.78
N LYS A 48 -0.58 -12.25 -1.72
CA LYS A 48 -1.09 -12.94 -2.90
C LYS A 48 -2.19 -12.12 -3.54
N VAL A 49 -2.08 -11.86 -4.83
CA VAL A 49 -3.05 -11.06 -5.58
C VAL A 49 -4.33 -11.87 -5.81
N LEU A 50 -5.43 -11.35 -5.29
CA LEU A 50 -6.78 -11.91 -5.43
C LEU A 50 -7.52 -11.31 -6.62
N ALA A 51 -7.33 -9.99 -6.85
CA ALA A 51 -7.94 -9.30 -7.98
C ALA A 51 -7.08 -8.09 -8.42
N TRP A 52 -7.19 -7.76 -9.69
CA TRP A 52 -6.65 -6.53 -10.28
C TRP A 52 -7.79 -5.76 -10.93
N LEU A 53 -8.15 -4.63 -10.33
CA LEU A 53 -9.30 -3.82 -10.71
C LEU A 53 -8.83 -2.56 -11.43
N THR A 54 -9.33 -2.35 -12.63
CA THR A 54 -9.17 -1.10 -13.38
C THR A 54 -10.22 -0.07 -12.94
N LYS A 55 -10.20 1.13 -13.50
CA LYS A 55 -11.21 2.16 -13.21
C LYS A 55 -12.61 1.81 -13.77
N GLU A 56 -12.68 0.89 -14.72
CA GLU A 56 -13.92 0.40 -15.35
C GLU A 56 -14.56 -0.75 -14.56
N ASP A 57 -13.80 -1.40 -13.66
CA ASP A 57 -14.29 -2.52 -12.85
C ASP A 57 -15.04 -1.99 -11.61
N GLU A 58 -16.04 -2.74 -11.14
CA GLU A 58 -16.68 -2.47 -9.87
C GLU A 58 -15.69 -2.63 -8.71
N ARG A 59 -15.58 -1.61 -7.88
CA ARG A 59 -14.65 -1.57 -6.76
C ARG A 59 -15.37 -1.73 -5.43
N PRO A 60 -14.73 -2.36 -4.44
CA PRO A 60 -15.24 -2.35 -3.07
C PRO A 60 -15.47 -0.92 -2.57
N LYS A 61 -16.43 -0.73 -1.69
CA LYS A 61 -16.71 0.58 -1.05
C LYS A 61 -15.45 1.15 -0.36
N TYR A 62 -14.71 0.28 0.31
CA TYR A 62 -13.45 0.59 0.98
C TYR A 62 -12.36 -0.38 0.55
N TYR A 63 -11.16 0.13 0.32
CA TYR A 63 -10.02 -0.64 -0.19
C TYR A 63 -8.69 -0.07 0.33
N ASN A 64 -7.67 -0.91 0.40
CA ASN A 64 -6.30 -0.48 0.66
C ASN A 64 -5.80 0.34 -0.54
N ASN A 65 -5.07 1.42 -0.24
CA ASN A 65 -4.41 2.20 -1.28
C ASN A 65 -3.17 1.44 -1.77
N ARG A 66 -3.42 0.46 -2.64
CA ARG A 66 -2.41 -0.44 -3.21
C ARG A 66 -2.61 -0.45 -4.72
N VAL A 67 -1.81 0.32 -5.44
CA VAL A 67 -1.94 0.47 -6.89
C VAL A 67 -0.76 -0.15 -7.62
N ASN A 68 -1.02 -0.69 -8.81
CA ASN A 68 0.03 -1.19 -9.69
C ASN A 68 0.89 -0.05 -10.20
N ALA A 69 2.21 -0.17 -9.99
CA ALA A 69 3.19 0.83 -10.39
C ALA A 69 3.72 0.64 -11.84
N GLY A 70 3.24 -0.38 -12.57
CA GLY A 70 3.74 -0.70 -13.91
C GLY A 70 5.16 -1.29 -13.92
N LEU A 71 5.63 -1.79 -12.78
CA LEU A 71 6.93 -2.44 -12.61
C LEU A 71 6.70 -3.86 -12.11
N HIS A 72 7.25 -4.86 -12.81
CA HIS A 72 6.98 -6.27 -12.54
C HIS A 72 8.23 -7.13 -12.60
N VAL A 73 8.30 -8.17 -11.76
CA VAL A 73 9.18 -9.32 -11.94
C VAL A 73 8.36 -10.47 -12.47
N ILE A 74 8.78 -11.04 -13.59
CA ILE A 74 8.03 -12.04 -14.34
C ILE A 74 8.91 -13.26 -14.59
N ASN A 75 8.43 -14.45 -14.22
CA ASN A 75 9.05 -15.69 -14.62
C ASN A 75 8.66 -16.00 -16.08
N PRO A 76 9.61 -16.22 -17.00
CA PRO A 76 9.32 -16.51 -18.41
C PRO A 76 8.33 -17.66 -18.65
N LYS A 77 8.21 -18.58 -17.70
CA LYS A 77 7.24 -19.71 -17.78
C LYS A 77 5.80 -19.27 -17.96
N ILE A 78 5.42 -18.02 -17.61
CA ILE A 78 4.06 -17.54 -17.88
C ILE A 78 3.78 -17.49 -19.39
N LEU A 79 4.80 -17.27 -20.22
CA LEU A 79 4.66 -17.16 -21.66
C LEU A 79 4.39 -18.51 -22.33
N GLU A 80 4.76 -19.65 -21.70
CA GLU A 80 4.56 -20.99 -22.23
C GLU A 80 3.07 -21.35 -22.39
N ASN A 81 2.21 -20.73 -21.60
CA ASN A 81 0.75 -20.94 -21.59
C ASN A 81 -0.05 -19.83 -22.29
N CYS A 82 0.65 -18.83 -22.87
CA CYS A 82 -0.02 -17.72 -23.54
C CYS A 82 -0.50 -18.17 -24.93
N LYS A 83 -1.81 -18.04 -25.14
CA LYS A 83 -2.45 -18.33 -26.43
C LYS A 83 -2.60 -17.03 -27.24
N PHE A 84 -1.49 -16.34 -27.50
CA PHE A 84 -1.51 -15.23 -28.43
C PHE A 84 -1.27 -15.75 -29.84
N ASP A 85 -2.05 -15.26 -30.79
CA ASP A 85 -1.72 -15.37 -32.20
C ASP A 85 -0.58 -14.41 -32.51
N VAL A 86 0.65 -14.87 -32.27
CA VAL A 86 1.89 -14.10 -32.44
C VAL A 86 2.03 -13.58 -33.88
N GLU A 87 1.46 -14.32 -34.86
CA GLU A 87 1.52 -13.91 -36.26
C GLU A 87 0.63 -12.71 -36.57
N SER A 88 -0.42 -12.48 -35.78
CA SER A 88 -1.32 -11.33 -35.95
C SER A 88 -0.77 -10.05 -35.30
N ILE A 89 0.15 -10.14 -34.35
CA ILE A 89 0.70 -8.98 -33.63
C ILE A 89 1.41 -8.02 -34.58
N GLY A 90 1.01 -6.75 -34.54
CA GLY A 90 1.54 -5.71 -35.40
C GLY A 90 0.90 -5.62 -36.78
N LYS A 91 0.06 -6.59 -37.18
CA LYS A 91 -0.71 -6.54 -38.41
C LYS A 91 -2.00 -5.73 -38.24
N VAL A 92 -2.45 -5.11 -39.32
CA VAL A 92 -3.73 -4.41 -39.36
C VAL A 92 -4.85 -5.45 -39.51
N GLY A 93 -5.76 -5.47 -38.55
CA GLY A 93 -6.94 -6.34 -38.60
C GLY A 93 -7.97 -5.89 -39.65
N THR A 94 -8.99 -6.69 -39.86
CA THR A 94 -10.09 -6.40 -40.79
C THR A 94 -10.91 -5.14 -40.39
N ASP A 95 -10.81 -4.73 -39.13
CA ASP A 95 -11.39 -3.49 -38.57
C ASP A 95 -10.49 -2.25 -38.73
N GLY A 96 -9.34 -2.40 -39.41
CA GLY A 96 -8.38 -1.33 -39.62
C GLY A 96 -7.48 -1.00 -38.43
N LYS A 97 -7.57 -1.76 -37.33
CA LYS A 97 -6.76 -1.55 -36.14
C LYS A 97 -5.53 -2.47 -36.15
N ILE A 98 -4.43 -1.96 -35.61
CA ILE A 98 -3.22 -2.76 -35.40
C ILE A 98 -3.45 -3.69 -34.20
N CYS A 99 -3.26 -4.99 -34.38
CA CYS A 99 -3.29 -5.96 -33.30
C CYS A 99 -2.12 -5.68 -32.35
N LYS A 100 -2.44 -5.33 -31.11
CA LYS A 100 -1.49 -5.06 -30.02
C LYS A 100 -1.79 -5.96 -28.86
N VAL A 101 -0.75 -6.45 -28.21
CA VAL A 101 -0.84 -7.15 -26.93
C VAL A 101 -0.36 -6.21 -25.84
N ASP A 102 -1.21 -5.94 -24.88
CA ASP A 102 -0.90 -5.14 -23.69
C ASP A 102 -0.48 -6.09 -22.57
N LEU A 103 0.72 -5.87 -22.02
CA LEU A 103 1.31 -6.73 -20.99
C LEU A 103 0.38 -6.84 -19.76
N ASP A 104 -0.09 -5.71 -19.28
CA ASP A 104 -0.86 -5.65 -18.04
C ASP A 104 -2.26 -6.23 -18.24
N ARG A 105 -2.96 -5.77 -19.28
CA ARG A 105 -4.36 -6.14 -19.55
C ARG A 105 -4.51 -7.56 -20.08
N ASP A 106 -3.68 -7.92 -21.06
CA ASP A 106 -3.90 -9.14 -21.85
C ASP A 106 -3.12 -10.34 -21.30
N LEU A 107 -2.01 -10.10 -20.57
CA LEU A 107 -1.17 -11.16 -20.01
C LEU A 107 -1.26 -11.26 -18.49
N LEU A 108 -1.05 -10.15 -17.76
CA LEU A 108 -0.90 -10.20 -16.32
C LEU A 108 -2.25 -10.20 -15.58
N LYS A 109 -3.17 -9.29 -15.92
CA LYS A 109 -4.49 -9.21 -15.26
C LYS A 109 -5.26 -10.54 -15.25
N PRO A 110 -5.29 -11.35 -16.33
CA PRO A 110 -5.93 -12.67 -16.32
C PRO A 110 -5.33 -13.68 -15.34
N LEU A 111 -4.10 -13.46 -14.85
CA LEU A 111 -3.45 -14.31 -13.85
C LEU A 111 -3.81 -13.92 -12.42
N ALA A 112 -4.49 -12.80 -12.20
CA ALA A 112 -4.97 -12.39 -10.89
C ALA A 112 -5.95 -13.44 -10.34
N GLY A 113 -5.79 -13.81 -9.06
CA GLY A 113 -6.58 -14.88 -8.43
C GLY A 113 -6.08 -16.31 -8.71
N ALA A 114 -5.19 -16.51 -9.69
CA ALA A 114 -4.69 -17.86 -10.06
C ALA A 114 -3.57 -18.41 -9.15
N SER A 115 -3.35 -17.85 -7.97
CA SER A 115 -2.44 -18.34 -6.93
C SER A 115 -0.93 -18.24 -7.21
N LYS A 116 -0.51 -17.54 -8.27
CA LYS A 116 0.90 -17.44 -8.68
C LYS A 116 1.36 -16.00 -8.88
N MET A 117 0.52 -15.05 -8.53
CA MET A 117 0.80 -13.62 -8.60
C MET A 117 0.83 -13.04 -7.18
N PHE A 118 1.87 -12.27 -6.90
CA PHE A 118 2.06 -11.58 -5.62
C PHE A 118 2.23 -10.07 -5.86
N CYS A 119 2.03 -9.27 -4.82
CA CYS A 119 2.34 -7.85 -4.83
C CYS A 119 3.42 -7.55 -3.79
N TYR A 120 4.41 -6.77 -4.19
CA TYR A 120 5.43 -6.21 -3.32
C TYR A 120 5.03 -4.76 -3.01
N ASP A 121 4.51 -4.55 -1.81
CA ASP A 121 4.11 -3.22 -1.34
C ASP A 121 5.34 -2.43 -0.91
N SER A 122 5.58 -1.29 -1.54
CA SER A 122 6.72 -0.44 -1.23
C SER A 122 6.34 1.05 -1.28
N PRO A 123 6.86 1.88 -0.36
CA PRO A 123 6.70 3.33 -0.41
C PRO A 123 7.68 4.00 -1.37
N GLU A 124 8.52 3.24 -2.07
CA GLU A 124 9.55 3.75 -2.95
C GLU A 124 8.98 4.53 -4.13
N TYR A 125 9.78 5.39 -4.71
CA TYR A 125 9.32 6.31 -5.72
C TYR A 125 9.10 5.64 -7.06
N VAL A 126 7.85 5.64 -7.52
CA VAL A 126 7.46 5.28 -8.88
C VAL A 126 6.37 6.26 -9.33
N LYS A 127 6.59 7.00 -10.41
CA LYS A 127 5.58 7.87 -11.03
C LYS A 127 5.67 7.86 -12.54
N ASP A 128 4.52 7.85 -13.22
CA ASP A 128 4.47 8.03 -14.67
C ASP A 128 4.61 9.52 -15.05
N MET A 129 5.08 9.75 -16.28
CA MET A 129 5.34 11.07 -16.85
C MET A 129 4.49 11.32 -18.12
N GLY A 130 3.41 10.56 -18.31
CA GLY A 130 2.62 10.54 -19.54
C GLY A 130 1.84 11.82 -19.83
N THR A 131 1.86 12.83 -18.94
CA THR A 131 1.25 14.15 -19.18
C THR A 131 2.21 15.28 -18.79
N PRO A 132 2.07 16.51 -19.39
CA PRO A 132 2.91 17.65 -19.04
C PRO A 132 2.93 17.95 -17.52
N ASP A 133 1.77 17.89 -16.85
CA ASP A 133 1.66 18.17 -15.41
C ASP A 133 2.38 17.11 -14.57
N ARG A 134 2.26 15.84 -14.95
CA ARG A 134 2.97 14.73 -14.29
C ARG A 134 4.47 14.85 -14.50
N PHE A 135 4.90 15.18 -15.72
CA PHE A 135 6.32 15.44 -16.02
C PHE A 135 6.89 16.56 -15.15
N GLU A 136 6.18 17.70 -15.03
CA GLU A 136 6.64 18.81 -14.18
C GLU A 136 6.68 18.44 -12.69
N THR A 137 5.74 17.61 -12.23
CA THR A 137 5.75 17.08 -10.87
C THR A 137 6.98 16.20 -10.64
N VAL A 138 7.23 15.23 -11.52
CA VAL A 138 8.40 14.34 -11.47
C VAL A 138 9.70 15.13 -11.56
N ARG A 139 9.77 16.16 -12.42
CA ARG A 139 10.93 17.03 -12.53
C ARG A 139 11.22 17.76 -11.20
N LYS A 140 10.20 18.27 -10.52
CA LYS A 140 10.35 18.90 -9.20
C LYS A 140 10.82 17.91 -8.15
N ASP A 141 10.22 16.72 -8.09
CA ASP A 141 10.57 15.64 -7.16
C ASP A 141 12.03 15.19 -7.37
N PHE A 142 12.47 15.09 -8.64
CA PHE A 142 13.85 14.74 -8.97
C PHE A 142 14.85 15.84 -8.52
N LEU A 143 14.56 17.10 -8.84
CA LEU A 143 15.43 18.23 -8.48
C LEU A 143 15.49 18.49 -6.97
N SER A 144 14.40 18.21 -6.24
CA SER A 144 14.36 18.32 -4.78
C SER A 144 14.99 17.15 -4.05
N GLY A 145 15.35 16.05 -4.77
CA GLY A 145 15.95 14.85 -4.21
C GLY A 145 14.96 13.85 -3.61
N VAL A 146 13.64 14.09 -3.70
CA VAL A 146 12.59 13.19 -3.18
C VAL A 146 12.67 11.81 -3.84
N VAL A 147 12.95 11.75 -5.14
CA VAL A 147 13.09 10.48 -5.88
C VAL A 147 14.13 9.59 -5.19
N LYS A 148 15.34 10.12 -4.98
CA LYS A 148 16.43 9.38 -4.33
C LYS A 148 16.17 9.09 -2.86
N ALA A 149 15.54 10.05 -2.15
CA ALA A 149 15.27 9.92 -0.72
C ALA A 149 14.34 8.74 -0.40
N ARG A 150 13.39 8.42 -1.31
CA ARG A 150 12.42 7.34 -1.13
C ARG A 150 12.96 5.93 -1.42
N ASN A 151 14.18 5.78 -1.95
CA ASN A 151 14.79 4.47 -2.17
C ASN A 151 15.16 3.81 -0.84
N LEU A 152 14.65 2.60 -0.57
CA LEU A 152 14.82 1.89 0.69
C LEU A 152 16.26 1.41 0.99
N SER A 153 17.17 1.53 0.03
CA SER A 153 18.60 1.36 0.29
C SER A 153 19.18 2.54 1.11
N ASN A 154 18.48 3.68 1.13
CA ASN A 154 18.82 4.85 1.94
C ASN A 154 18.02 4.87 3.24
N PRO A 155 18.55 5.45 4.35
CA PRO A 155 17.79 5.66 5.57
C PRO A 155 16.56 6.55 5.32
N GLN A 156 15.38 6.08 5.74
CA GLN A 156 14.11 6.78 5.54
C GLN A 156 13.76 7.68 6.73
N LYS A 157 13.27 8.86 6.45
CA LYS A 157 12.68 9.74 7.47
C LYS A 157 11.19 9.48 7.58
N THR A 158 10.65 9.42 8.79
CA THR A 158 9.27 9.03 9.01
C THR A 158 8.54 9.95 9.97
N ILE A 159 7.30 10.27 9.65
CA ILE A 159 6.33 10.79 10.60
C ILE A 159 5.43 9.63 11.00
N PHE A 160 5.60 9.15 12.23
CA PHE A 160 4.70 8.20 12.85
C PHE A 160 3.46 8.93 13.36
N LEU A 161 2.29 8.41 13.06
CA LEU A 161 1.01 9.01 13.42
C LEU A 161 0.22 8.05 14.30
N ASP A 162 -0.32 8.53 15.42
CA ASP A 162 -1.40 7.78 16.04
C ASP A 162 -2.64 7.83 15.15
N ARG A 163 -3.60 6.96 15.37
CA ARG A 163 -4.84 6.93 14.61
C ARG A 163 -5.95 7.68 15.33
N ASP A 164 -6.37 7.17 16.48
CA ASP A 164 -7.52 7.67 17.22
C ASP A 164 -7.15 9.00 17.91
N GLY A 165 -7.90 10.06 17.67
CA GLY A 165 -7.59 11.42 18.15
C GLY A 165 -6.58 12.20 17.30
N THR A 166 -5.89 11.54 16.37
CA THR A 166 -4.87 12.18 15.50
C THR A 166 -5.28 12.15 14.04
N ILE A 167 -5.66 11.00 13.48
CA ILE A 167 -6.16 10.87 12.11
C ILE A 167 -7.68 10.95 12.08
N ASN A 168 -8.33 10.22 12.95
CA ASN A 168 -9.79 10.24 13.09
C ASN A 168 -10.23 10.83 14.43
N LYS A 169 -11.48 11.27 14.49
CA LYS A 169 -12.11 11.73 15.72
C LYS A 169 -12.00 10.66 16.80
N TYR A 170 -11.65 11.09 18.01
CA TYR A 170 -11.63 10.22 19.16
C TYR A 170 -13.06 9.92 19.62
N VAL A 171 -13.44 8.66 19.61
CA VAL A 171 -14.76 8.17 20.05
C VAL A 171 -14.64 7.16 21.21
N GLY A 172 -13.54 7.20 21.93
CA GLY A 172 -13.15 6.17 22.89
C GLY A 172 -12.64 4.91 22.15
N PHE A 173 -13.39 3.83 22.18
CA PHE A 173 -13.05 2.62 21.43
C PHE A 173 -13.87 2.57 20.14
N LEU A 174 -13.21 2.70 19.00
CA LEU A 174 -13.84 2.64 17.70
C LEU A 174 -14.21 1.18 17.37
N ARG A 175 -15.50 0.86 17.46
CA ARG A 175 -16.04 -0.48 17.23
C ARG A 175 -16.74 -0.62 15.89
N ASN A 176 -17.42 0.44 15.45
CA ASN A 176 -18.19 0.43 14.22
C ASN A 176 -17.50 1.27 13.15
N ILE A 177 -17.47 0.76 11.94
CA ILE A 177 -16.89 1.47 10.80
C ILE A 177 -17.59 2.81 10.53
N GLU A 178 -18.89 2.93 10.86
CA GLU A 178 -19.67 4.14 10.64
C GLU A 178 -19.21 5.29 11.55
N ASP A 179 -18.66 4.99 12.74
CA ASP A 179 -18.14 5.97 13.69
C ASP A 179 -16.76 6.53 13.29
N PHE A 180 -16.12 5.96 12.25
CA PHE A 180 -14.87 6.47 11.74
C PHE A 180 -15.12 7.74 10.93
N GLU A 181 -14.51 8.85 11.34
CA GLU A 181 -14.55 10.15 10.66
C GLU A 181 -13.17 10.81 10.73
N LEU A 182 -12.62 11.20 9.58
CA LEU A 182 -11.34 11.92 9.53
C LEU A 182 -11.42 13.25 10.25
N LEU A 183 -10.36 13.63 10.96
CA LEU A 183 -10.23 14.97 11.52
C LEU A 183 -10.12 16.04 10.43
N PRO A 184 -10.75 17.20 10.62
CA PRO A 184 -10.58 18.32 9.69
C PRO A 184 -9.11 18.68 9.50
N GLY A 185 -8.67 18.82 8.24
CA GLY A 185 -7.31 19.20 7.88
C GLY A 185 -6.28 18.07 7.91
N ILE A 186 -6.61 16.87 8.43
CA ILE A 186 -5.64 15.76 8.52
C ILE A 186 -5.15 15.29 7.15
N ALA A 187 -6.04 15.20 6.17
CA ALA A 187 -5.64 14.80 4.81
C ALA A 187 -4.65 15.80 4.19
N GLU A 188 -4.83 17.11 4.43
CA GLU A 188 -3.87 18.14 3.98
C GLU A 188 -2.51 17.97 4.69
N ALA A 189 -2.51 17.71 6.00
CA ALA A 189 -1.29 17.48 6.76
C ALA A 189 -0.53 16.24 6.24
N ILE A 190 -1.24 15.11 6.03
CA ILE A 190 -0.64 13.88 5.49
C ILE A 190 -0.12 14.12 4.06
N ARG A 191 -0.85 14.85 3.20
CA ARG A 191 -0.37 15.20 1.86
C ARG A 191 0.95 15.97 1.91
N LYS A 192 1.11 16.93 2.83
CA LYS A 192 2.39 17.64 3.03
C LYS A 192 3.51 16.67 3.44
N ILE A 193 3.22 15.65 4.25
CA ILE A 193 4.19 14.60 4.57
C ILE A 193 4.55 13.83 3.30
N ASN A 194 3.57 13.40 2.50
CA ASN A 194 3.80 12.66 1.25
C ASN A 194 4.68 13.45 0.26
N GLU A 195 4.51 14.79 0.20
CA GLU A 195 5.27 15.68 -0.69
C GLU A 195 6.67 16.02 -0.15
N SER A 196 6.93 15.82 1.14
CA SER A 196 8.19 16.19 1.80
C SER A 196 9.29 15.14 1.75
N GLY A 197 8.99 13.95 1.20
CA GLY A 197 9.90 12.81 1.20
C GLY A 197 9.94 12.01 2.50
N TYR A 198 9.17 12.39 3.53
CA TYR A 198 8.95 11.56 4.72
C TYR A 198 7.96 10.44 4.43
N LEU A 199 8.12 9.29 5.09
CA LEU A 199 7.09 8.27 5.18
C LEU A 199 6.00 8.70 6.17
N ALA A 200 4.74 8.42 5.86
CA ALA A 200 3.61 8.57 6.77
C ALA A 200 3.20 7.18 7.27
N ILE A 201 3.53 6.83 8.51
CA ILE A 201 3.27 5.49 9.07
C ILE A 201 2.35 5.60 10.28
N VAL A 202 1.24 4.88 10.25
CA VAL A 202 0.31 4.80 11.39
C VAL A 202 0.80 3.77 12.39
N VAL A 203 0.81 4.16 13.69
CA VAL A 203 1.11 3.26 14.82
C VAL A 203 0.05 3.42 15.90
N THR A 204 -0.82 2.42 16.09
CA THR A 204 -2.02 2.56 16.92
C THR A 204 -2.24 1.38 17.86
N ASN A 205 -2.71 1.65 19.08
CA ASN A 205 -3.14 0.61 20.01
C ASN A 205 -4.63 0.29 19.76
N GLN A 206 -4.94 -0.97 19.47
CA GLN A 206 -6.30 -1.43 19.21
C GLN A 206 -6.74 -2.54 20.19
N PRO A 207 -6.91 -2.20 21.48
CA PRO A 207 -7.25 -3.17 22.52
C PRO A 207 -8.65 -3.77 22.37
N VAL A 208 -9.50 -3.19 21.54
CA VAL A 208 -10.84 -3.69 21.21
C VAL A 208 -10.83 -5.12 20.68
N ILE A 209 -9.71 -5.52 20.01
CA ILE A 209 -9.54 -6.90 19.54
C ILE A 209 -9.35 -7.83 20.74
N ALA A 210 -8.39 -7.53 21.64
CA ALA A 210 -8.15 -8.35 22.84
C ALA A 210 -9.39 -8.42 23.78
N ARG A 211 -10.29 -7.45 23.67
CA ARG A 211 -11.56 -7.43 24.41
C ARG A 211 -12.67 -8.21 23.73
N GLY A 212 -12.45 -8.73 22.52
CA GLY A 212 -13.46 -9.42 21.73
C GLY A 212 -14.58 -8.51 21.19
N GLU A 213 -14.37 -7.19 21.24
CA GLU A 213 -15.37 -6.21 20.82
C GLU A 213 -15.34 -5.94 19.30
N VAL A 214 -14.18 -6.18 18.67
CA VAL A 214 -13.95 -6.01 17.23
C VAL A 214 -13.09 -7.16 16.72
N SER A 215 -13.45 -7.75 15.58
CA SER A 215 -12.60 -8.74 14.92
C SER A 215 -11.43 -8.10 14.17
N VAL A 216 -10.43 -8.89 13.80
CA VAL A 216 -9.31 -8.42 12.95
C VAL A 216 -9.82 -7.93 11.59
N GLU A 217 -10.82 -8.62 11.01
CA GLU A 217 -11.44 -8.27 9.73
C GLU A 217 -12.20 -6.94 9.82
N GLN A 218 -12.92 -6.69 10.92
CA GLN A 218 -13.60 -5.41 11.15
C GLN A 218 -12.62 -4.26 11.31
N LEU A 219 -11.49 -4.48 12.03
CA LEU A 219 -10.43 -3.48 12.11
C LEU A 219 -9.81 -3.22 10.72
N ALA A 220 -9.58 -4.27 9.93
CA ALA A 220 -9.06 -4.13 8.56
C ALA A 220 -10.03 -3.33 7.68
N GLU A 221 -11.36 -3.47 7.84
CA GLU A 221 -12.36 -2.65 7.14
C GLU A 221 -12.26 -1.17 7.55
N ILE A 222 -12.08 -0.88 8.84
CA ILE A 222 -11.87 0.49 9.33
C ILE A 222 -10.61 1.10 8.70
N HIS A 223 -9.51 0.33 8.62
CA HIS A 223 -8.27 0.79 7.97
C HIS A 223 -8.46 0.98 6.46
N ARG A 224 -9.23 0.11 5.78
CA ARG A 224 -9.59 0.32 4.37
C ARG A 224 -10.42 1.59 4.16
N LYS A 225 -11.38 1.87 5.06
CA LYS A 225 -12.14 3.14 5.03
C LYS A 225 -11.19 4.33 5.16
N MET A 226 -10.29 4.31 6.13
CA MET A 226 -9.27 5.35 6.32
C MET A 226 -8.45 5.57 5.04
N ALA A 227 -7.90 4.50 4.46
CA ALA A 227 -7.08 4.58 3.24
C ALA A 227 -7.90 5.13 2.05
N THR A 228 -9.15 4.70 1.91
CA THR A 228 -10.05 5.16 0.83
C THR A 228 -10.40 6.63 0.99
N GLU A 229 -10.76 7.08 2.21
CA GLU A 229 -11.14 8.48 2.46
C GLU A 229 -9.95 9.43 2.32
N LEU A 230 -8.77 9.05 2.81
CA LEU A 230 -7.54 9.80 2.58
C LEU A 230 -7.20 9.89 1.09
N GLY A 231 -7.29 8.78 0.35
CA GLY A 231 -7.01 8.73 -1.09
C GLY A 231 -7.95 9.63 -1.91
N LYS A 232 -9.24 9.73 -1.55
CA LYS A 232 -10.18 10.68 -2.17
C LYS A 232 -9.77 12.14 -1.98
N LEU A 233 -9.02 12.43 -0.91
CA LEU A 233 -8.51 13.77 -0.59
C LEU A 233 -7.05 13.99 -1.03
N GLY A 234 -6.50 13.05 -1.80
CA GLY A 234 -5.15 13.15 -2.35
C GLY A 234 -4.03 12.85 -1.35
N ALA A 235 -4.34 12.19 -0.24
CA ALA A 235 -3.39 11.82 0.80
C ALA A 235 -3.31 10.29 0.95
N TYR A 236 -2.19 9.79 1.48
CA TYR A 236 -2.03 8.36 1.76
C TYR A 236 -1.06 8.12 2.93
N VAL A 237 -1.21 6.97 3.57
CA VAL A 237 -0.24 6.44 4.52
C VAL A 237 0.55 5.31 3.88
N ASP A 238 1.85 5.25 4.17
CA ASP A 238 2.76 4.28 3.59
C ASP A 238 2.60 2.90 4.26
N ALA A 239 2.25 2.88 5.55
CA ALA A 239 1.99 1.65 6.30
C ALA A 239 1.10 1.89 7.52
N ILE A 240 0.52 0.80 8.04
CA ILE A 240 -0.28 0.80 9.27
C ILE A 240 0.21 -0.34 10.15
N TYR A 241 0.67 0.00 11.36
CA TYR A 241 1.00 -0.94 12.42
C TYR A 241 0.00 -0.78 13.56
N TYR A 242 -0.51 -1.88 14.07
CA TYR A 242 -1.43 -1.85 15.21
C TYR A 242 -1.07 -2.91 16.25
N CYS A 243 -1.38 -2.62 17.50
CA CYS A 243 -1.25 -3.57 18.58
C CYS A 243 -2.64 -4.05 19.02
N PRO A 244 -2.98 -5.34 18.83
CA PRO A 244 -4.26 -5.90 19.26
C PRO A 244 -4.31 -6.26 20.73
N HIS A 245 -3.18 -6.22 21.46
CA HIS A 245 -3.03 -6.75 22.80
C HIS A 245 -3.49 -5.76 23.89
N HIS A 246 -3.93 -6.32 25.01
CA HIS A 246 -4.19 -5.57 26.24
C HIS A 246 -3.91 -6.45 27.48
N PRO A 247 -3.10 -5.99 28.45
CA PRO A 247 -2.73 -6.84 29.60
C PRO A 247 -3.89 -7.10 30.58
N ASP A 248 -4.82 -6.15 30.72
CA ASP A 248 -5.90 -6.25 31.70
C ASP A 248 -6.93 -7.29 31.27
N LYS A 249 -7.33 -8.12 32.24
CA LYS A 249 -8.29 -9.22 32.10
C LYS A 249 -9.63 -8.87 32.72
N GLY A 250 -10.64 -9.69 32.46
CA GLY A 250 -11.97 -9.57 33.09
C GLY A 250 -13.03 -8.88 32.24
N PHE A 251 -12.83 -8.80 30.93
CA PHE A 251 -13.83 -8.33 29.96
C PHE A 251 -14.62 -9.52 29.41
N GLU A 252 -15.95 -9.38 29.37
CA GLU A 252 -16.80 -10.40 28.75
C GLU A 252 -16.48 -10.54 27.26
N GLY A 253 -16.26 -11.78 26.79
CA GLY A 253 -15.90 -12.06 25.40
C GLY A 253 -14.44 -11.82 25.03
N GLU A 254 -13.56 -11.52 26.02
CA GLU A 254 -12.14 -11.30 25.77
C GLU A 254 -11.44 -12.51 25.14
N ILE A 255 -10.41 -12.23 24.34
CA ILE A 255 -9.56 -13.24 23.69
C ILE A 255 -8.33 -13.48 24.59
N PRO A 256 -8.25 -14.62 25.33
CA PRO A 256 -7.21 -14.84 26.34
C PRO A 256 -5.79 -14.76 25.79
N GLU A 257 -5.56 -15.20 24.55
CA GLU A 257 -4.24 -15.23 23.89
C GLU A 257 -3.71 -13.81 23.62
N LEU A 258 -4.59 -12.83 23.51
CA LEU A 258 -4.24 -11.42 23.30
C LEU A 258 -4.14 -10.62 24.61
N LYS A 259 -4.47 -11.24 25.75
CA LYS A 259 -4.38 -10.62 27.08
C LYS A 259 -2.96 -10.76 27.65
N ILE A 260 -2.02 -10.16 26.97
CA ILE A 260 -0.57 -10.27 27.26
C ILE A 260 0.10 -8.91 27.35
N ASN A 261 1.24 -8.89 28.05
CA ASN A 261 2.16 -7.75 28.08
C ASN A 261 3.14 -7.85 26.92
N CYS A 262 2.78 -7.35 25.74
CA CYS A 262 3.57 -7.41 24.51
C CYS A 262 4.58 -6.25 24.41
N ASN A 263 5.46 -6.30 23.39
CA ASN A 263 6.36 -5.19 23.05
C ASN A 263 5.76 -4.20 22.04
N CYS A 264 4.70 -4.59 21.31
CA CYS A 264 4.09 -3.71 20.29
C CYS A 264 3.18 -2.63 20.88
N ARG A 265 2.62 -2.82 22.11
CA ARG A 265 1.71 -1.85 22.72
C ARG A 265 2.45 -0.58 23.16
N LYS A 266 2.07 0.58 22.59
CA LYS A 266 2.53 1.91 23.06
C LYS A 266 2.25 2.07 24.57
N PRO A 267 3.19 2.62 25.38
CA PRO A 267 4.41 3.36 24.97
C PRO A 267 5.63 2.51 24.61
N LYS A 268 5.54 1.18 24.57
CA LYS A 268 6.64 0.36 24.10
C LYS A 268 6.87 0.52 22.62
N PRO A 269 8.14 0.45 22.13
CA PRO A 269 8.51 0.86 20.78
C PRO A 269 8.31 -0.23 19.70
N GLY A 270 7.76 -1.40 20.01
CA GLY A 270 7.80 -2.57 19.11
C GLY A 270 7.28 -2.27 17.70
N MET A 271 6.13 -1.59 17.56
CA MET A 271 5.61 -1.23 16.23
C MET A 271 6.55 -0.30 15.45
N ILE A 272 7.24 0.62 16.14
CA ILE A 272 8.20 1.54 15.53
C ILE A 272 9.45 0.77 15.09
N LEU A 273 9.96 -0.16 15.92
CA LEU A 273 11.12 -0.99 15.58
C LEU A 273 10.83 -1.97 14.43
N ASP A 274 9.62 -2.50 14.35
CA ASP A 274 9.19 -3.31 13.20
C ASP A 274 9.14 -2.47 11.91
N ALA A 275 8.63 -1.25 11.98
CA ALA A 275 8.66 -0.32 10.87
C ALA A 275 10.09 0.08 10.46
N GLU A 276 10.97 0.37 11.43
CA GLU A 276 12.40 0.66 11.20
C GLU A 276 13.07 -0.44 10.38
N LYS A 277 12.88 -1.69 10.78
CA LYS A 277 13.44 -2.86 10.10
C LYS A 277 12.89 -3.01 8.68
N ASN A 278 11.57 -2.82 8.51
CA ASN A 278 10.90 -3.04 7.24
C ASN A 278 11.24 -1.96 6.21
N TYR A 279 11.39 -0.70 6.64
CA TYR A 279 11.54 0.44 5.75
C TYR A 279 12.90 1.15 5.88
N ASN A 280 13.88 0.57 6.58
CA ASN A 280 15.21 1.18 6.78
C ASN A 280 15.09 2.61 7.35
N ILE A 281 14.32 2.79 8.43
CA ILE A 281 14.02 4.10 8.99
C ILE A 281 15.17 4.62 9.86
N ASP A 282 15.55 5.88 9.68
CA ASP A 282 16.38 6.63 10.61
C ASP A 282 15.50 7.23 11.72
N LEU A 283 15.46 6.56 12.87
CA LEU A 283 14.67 7.02 14.01
C LEU A 283 15.16 8.36 14.57
N SER A 284 16.45 8.71 14.39
CA SER A 284 17.02 9.97 14.86
C SER A 284 16.51 11.19 14.04
N ALA A 285 16.05 10.94 12.80
CA ALA A 285 15.49 11.92 11.90
C ALA A 285 13.96 11.79 11.73
N SER A 286 13.31 11.04 12.63
CA SER A 286 11.88 10.74 12.56
C SER A 286 11.12 11.33 13.74
N TYR A 287 9.81 11.46 13.61
CA TYR A 287 8.96 12.08 14.63
C TYR A 287 7.73 11.21 14.90
N MET A 288 7.20 11.28 16.13
CA MET A 288 5.91 10.70 16.52
C MET A 288 4.93 11.81 16.81
N ILE A 289 3.73 11.73 16.23
CA ILE A 289 2.62 12.66 16.46
C ILE A 289 1.44 11.85 17.02
N GLY A 290 0.90 12.28 18.13
CA GLY A 290 -0.24 11.70 18.82
C GLY A 290 -0.83 12.69 19.82
N ASP A 291 -1.99 12.35 20.39
CA ASP A 291 -2.66 13.07 21.47
C ASP A 291 -2.04 12.77 22.85
#